data_3d3796479f7fc5861e2c9cbd5550e7be
#
_entry.id   3d3796479f7fc5861e2c9cbd5550e7be
#
_cell.length_a   1.000
_cell.length_b   1.000
_cell.length_c   1.000
_cell.angle_alpha   90.00
_cell.angle_beta   90.00
_cell.angle_gamma   90.00
#
_symmetry.space_group_name_H-M   'P 1'
#
loop_
_entity.id
_entity.type
_entity.pdbx_description
1 polymer ?
#
loop_
_entity_poly.entity_id
_entity_poly.type
_entity_poly.pdbx_seq_one_letter_code
_entity_poly.pdbx_strand_id
1 'polypeptide(L)'
;MLIIRINLNLALIRSSFATGPRQSDGTLYEFRTYFLKPSKMNEFLENFKKNVHLRTAHSELVGYWSIEFGGRMNRVFHIWKYDNFAHRTAVHEALFLIPNLALIDKQESEITYLVPWCKIGKPPKEGVYELATFQMKPGGPALWGDAFKRAVNAHVDLGYSKLVGVFHTEYGALNRVHVLWWNESADSRAAGRHLSHEDPRVVAAVRESVNYLETQQNMLLIPTSFSPLK
;
A
#
# COMPACT_ATOMS: atom_id res chain seq x y z
N MET A 1 -28.34 -27.57 -44.67
CA MET A 1 -27.20 -27.55 -43.74
C MET A 1 -27.09 -26.14 -43.14
N LEU A 2 -27.68 -25.95 -41.97
CA LEU A 2 -27.83 -24.64 -41.33
C LEU A 2 -26.59 -24.41 -40.44
N ILE A 3 -25.71 -23.47 -40.83
CA ILE A 3 -24.54 -23.11 -40.01
C ILE A 3 -25.02 -22.06 -38.99
N ILE A 4 -25.24 -22.49 -37.77
CA ILE A 4 -25.47 -21.59 -36.63
C ILE A 4 -24.13 -20.94 -36.28
N ARG A 5 -23.94 -19.67 -36.61
CA ARG A 5 -22.86 -18.85 -36.09
C ARG A 5 -23.20 -18.48 -34.65
N ILE A 6 -22.57 -19.14 -33.68
CA ILE A 6 -22.59 -18.71 -32.29
C ILE A 6 -21.67 -17.50 -32.20
N ASN A 7 -22.24 -16.29 -32.12
CA ASN A 7 -21.54 -15.09 -31.69
C ASN A 7 -21.25 -15.22 -30.21
N LEU A 8 -20.09 -15.76 -29.88
CA LEU A 8 -19.50 -15.62 -28.55
C LEU A 8 -19.09 -14.16 -28.39
N ASN A 9 -19.99 -13.32 -27.85
CA ASN A 9 -19.62 -12.10 -27.19
C ASN A 9 -18.81 -12.50 -25.95
N LEU A 10 -17.52 -12.66 -26.13
CA LEU A 10 -16.55 -12.64 -25.03
C LEU A 10 -16.58 -11.24 -24.43
N ALA A 11 -17.53 -10.99 -23.52
CA ALA A 11 -17.39 -9.91 -22.57
C ALA A 11 -16.08 -10.18 -21.85
N LEU A 12 -15.03 -9.45 -22.25
CA LEU A 12 -13.77 -9.39 -21.54
C LEU A 12 -14.09 -9.08 -20.09
N ILE A 13 -14.06 -10.09 -19.24
CA ILE A 13 -14.05 -9.92 -17.79
C ILE A 13 -12.76 -9.16 -17.51
N ARG A 14 -12.85 -7.84 -17.41
CA ARG A 14 -11.73 -6.99 -17.06
C ARG A 14 -11.48 -7.20 -15.58
N SER A 15 -10.48 -8.04 -15.28
CA SER A 15 -9.99 -8.22 -13.93
C SER A 15 -9.56 -6.87 -13.36
N SER A 16 -10.12 -6.49 -12.22
CA SER A 16 -9.94 -5.19 -11.61
C SER A 16 -8.58 -4.97 -10.93
N PHE A 17 -7.71 -5.99 -10.86
CA PHE A 17 -6.39 -5.87 -10.22
C PHE A 17 -5.21 -5.98 -11.19
N ALA A 18 -5.12 -7.05 -11.96
CA ALA A 18 -3.90 -7.36 -12.71
C ALA A 18 -4.02 -7.12 -14.23
N THR A 19 -5.24 -7.05 -14.76
CA THR A 19 -5.49 -6.95 -16.21
C THR A 19 -6.39 -5.77 -16.59
N GLY A 20 -6.73 -4.91 -15.64
CA GLY A 20 -7.37 -3.62 -15.91
C GLY A 20 -6.47 -2.72 -16.75
N PRO A 21 -6.99 -1.68 -17.40
CA PRO A 21 -6.15 -0.71 -18.07
C PRO A 21 -5.11 -0.21 -17.06
N ARG A 22 -3.82 -0.38 -17.38
CA ARG A 22 -2.73 0.22 -16.59
C ARG A 22 -3.03 1.69 -16.43
N GLN A 23 -2.62 2.27 -15.30
CA GLN A 23 -2.51 3.72 -15.23
C GLN A 23 -1.73 4.15 -16.49
N SER A 24 -2.36 4.95 -17.31
CA SER A 24 -1.84 5.33 -18.63
C SER A 24 -0.57 6.18 -18.56
N ASP A 25 -0.23 6.67 -17.36
CA ASP A 25 0.85 7.60 -17.08
C ASP A 25 2.16 6.96 -16.60
N GLY A 26 2.20 5.63 -16.39
CA GLY A 26 3.39 4.92 -15.93
C GLY A 26 3.80 5.17 -14.47
N THR A 27 3.01 5.95 -13.72
CA THR A 27 3.29 6.28 -12.30
C THR A 27 3.45 5.03 -11.44
N LEU A 28 4.53 4.97 -10.70
CA LEU A 28 4.82 3.88 -9.77
C LEU A 28 5.10 4.39 -8.36
N TYR A 29 4.91 3.50 -7.39
CA TYR A 29 5.13 3.77 -5.98
C TYR A 29 6.15 2.77 -5.43
N GLU A 30 7.26 3.27 -4.89
CA GLU A 30 8.26 2.45 -4.21
C GLU A 30 7.96 2.41 -2.72
N PHE A 31 7.64 1.22 -2.22
CA PHE A 31 7.47 0.92 -0.82
C PHE A 31 8.81 0.52 -0.24
N ARG A 32 9.30 1.25 0.75
CA ARG A 32 10.59 0.97 1.38
C ARG A 32 10.42 0.76 2.87
N THR A 33 11.04 -0.30 3.37
CA THR A 33 11.13 -0.58 4.79
C THR A 33 12.61 -0.60 5.18
N TYR A 34 12.98 0.21 6.17
CA TYR A 34 14.32 0.17 6.75
C TYR A 34 14.24 -0.41 8.15
N PHE A 35 15.10 -1.36 8.41
CA PHE A 35 15.35 -1.93 9.73
C PHE A 35 16.54 -1.19 10.32
N LEU A 36 16.32 -0.51 11.42
CA LEU A 36 17.34 0.32 12.05
C LEU A 36 18.03 -0.46 13.16
N LYS A 37 19.31 -0.14 13.39
CA LYS A 37 20.03 -0.69 14.53
C LYS A 37 19.35 -0.31 15.84
N PRO A 38 19.36 -1.17 16.87
CA PRO A 38 18.83 -0.86 18.19
C PRO A 38 19.33 0.51 18.68
N SER A 39 18.49 1.27 19.37
CA SER A 39 18.74 2.63 19.88
C SER A 39 19.06 3.72 18.84
N LYS A 40 19.00 3.43 17.52
CA LYS A 40 19.35 4.39 16.46
C LYS A 40 18.14 5.06 15.78
N MET A 41 16.92 4.78 16.21
CA MET A 41 15.70 5.32 15.61
C MET A 41 15.68 6.86 15.63
N ASN A 42 15.90 7.47 16.79
CA ASN A 42 15.84 8.93 16.93
C ASN A 42 16.93 9.63 16.12
N GLU A 43 18.17 9.13 16.20
CA GLU A 43 19.30 9.65 15.43
C GLU A 43 19.01 9.58 13.92
N PHE A 44 18.47 8.45 13.46
CA PHE A 44 18.10 8.25 12.07
C PHE A 44 17.00 9.25 11.62
N LEU A 45 15.92 9.38 12.40
CA LEU A 45 14.80 10.28 12.07
C LEU A 45 15.23 11.75 12.03
N GLU A 46 16.08 12.19 12.97
CA GLU A 46 16.61 13.55 12.99
C GLU A 46 17.53 13.83 11.79
N ASN A 47 18.39 12.89 11.47
CA ASN A 47 19.26 13.00 10.29
C ASN A 47 18.44 13.01 8.99
N PHE A 48 17.40 12.16 8.91
CA PHE A 48 16.52 12.11 7.75
C PHE A 48 15.73 13.40 7.59
N LYS A 49 15.18 13.94 8.67
CA LYS A 49 14.44 15.21 8.70
C LYS A 49 15.28 16.37 8.16
N LYS A 50 16.57 16.44 8.55
CA LYS A 50 17.50 17.48 8.07
C LYS A 50 17.76 17.41 6.57
N ASN A 51 17.73 16.19 5.99
CA ASN A 51 18.17 15.93 4.62
C ASN A 51 17.05 15.54 3.65
N VAL A 52 15.80 15.40 4.12
CA VAL A 52 14.67 14.95 3.29
C VAL A 52 14.43 15.86 2.08
N HIS A 53 14.67 17.16 2.22
CA HIS A 53 14.54 18.16 1.16
C HIS A 53 15.41 17.86 -0.06
N LEU A 54 16.57 17.24 0.12
CA LEU A 54 17.46 16.86 -0.99
C LEU A 54 16.79 15.82 -1.89
N ARG A 55 16.02 14.91 -1.32
CA ARG A 55 15.33 13.88 -2.09
C ARG A 55 13.96 14.36 -2.60
N THR A 56 13.24 15.13 -1.81
CA THR A 56 11.94 15.67 -2.25
C THR A 56 12.05 16.71 -3.37
N ALA A 57 13.25 17.23 -3.64
CA ALA A 57 13.54 18.03 -4.84
C ALA A 57 13.47 17.20 -6.15
N HIS A 58 13.58 15.88 -6.06
CA HIS A 58 13.68 14.99 -7.22
C HIS A 58 12.53 13.95 -7.31
N SER A 59 11.84 13.66 -6.21
CA SER A 59 10.72 12.71 -6.18
C SER A 59 9.73 13.07 -5.08
N GLU A 60 8.47 12.73 -5.28
CA GLU A 60 7.39 12.98 -4.32
C GLU A 60 7.46 11.95 -3.17
N LEU A 61 7.58 12.45 -1.94
CA LEU A 61 7.36 11.64 -0.74
C LEU A 61 5.86 11.59 -0.46
N VAL A 62 5.24 10.41 -0.58
CA VAL A 62 3.82 10.24 -0.26
C VAL A 62 3.60 10.22 1.25
N GLY A 63 4.43 9.49 1.98
CA GLY A 63 4.40 9.46 3.44
C GLY A 63 5.59 8.73 4.05
N TYR A 64 5.82 8.99 5.34
CA TYR A 64 6.91 8.43 6.12
C TYR A 64 6.46 8.13 7.54
N TRP A 65 6.61 6.90 7.99
CA TRP A 65 6.09 6.42 9.27
C TRP A 65 7.11 5.58 10.02
N SER A 66 7.06 5.63 11.34
CA SER A 66 7.59 4.56 12.18
C SER A 66 6.56 3.44 12.28
N ILE A 67 7.04 2.19 12.32
CA ILE A 67 6.18 1.02 12.52
C ILE A 67 6.09 0.76 14.01
N GLU A 68 4.88 0.89 14.57
CA GLU A 68 4.63 0.68 16.00
C GLU A 68 4.33 -0.79 16.30
N PHE A 69 3.38 -1.39 15.56
CA PHE A 69 2.99 -2.78 15.72
C PHE A 69 2.97 -3.53 14.40
N GLY A 70 2.93 -4.85 14.47
CA GLY A 70 2.75 -5.73 13.31
C GLY A 70 4.06 -6.29 12.76
N GLY A 71 5.04 -6.56 13.62
CA GLY A 71 6.28 -7.24 13.27
C GLY A 71 7.50 -6.74 14.05
N ARG A 72 8.69 -6.79 13.44
CA ARG A 72 9.94 -6.36 14.08
C ARG A 72 9.89 -4.89 14.45
N MET A 73 10.42 -4.55 15.61
CA MET A 73 10.59 -3.18 16.10
C MET A 73 11.74 -2.45 15.39
N ASN A 74 11.89 -1.15 15.67
CA ASN A 74 12.95 -0.31 15.10
C ASN A 74 12.93 -0.28 13.56
N ARG A 75 11.75 -0.07 13.01
CA ARG A 75 11.56 0.04 11.56
C ARG A 75 10.88 1.35 11.18
N VAL A 76 11.23 1.83 10.01
CA VAL A 76 10.50 2.90 9.32
C VAL A 76 9.98 2.39 7.98
N PHE A 77 8.80 2.84 7.62
CA PHE A 77 8.16 2.58 6.34
C PHE A 77 7.90 3.88 5.61
N HIS A 78 8.16 3.94 4.32
CA HIS A 78 7.92 5.12 3.52
C HIS A 78 7.59 4.79 2.07
N ILE A 79 6.83 5.68 1.43
CA ILE A 79 6.37 5.53 0.05
C ILE A 79 6.87 6.71 -0.78
N TRP A 80 7.55 6.40 -1.88
CA TRP A 80 8.02 7.37 -2.87
C TRP A 80 7.27 7.16 -4.17
N LYS A 81 6.87 8.26 -4.80
CA LYS A 81 6.19 8.26 -6.10
C LYS A 81 7.17 8.70 -7.19
N TYR A 82 7.12 8.04 -8.33
CA TYR A 82 7.89 8.34 -9.53
C TYR A 82 6.99 8.28 -10.76
N ASP A 83 7.30 9.08 -11.78
CA ASP A 83 6.55 9.11 -13.03
C ASP A 83 6.71 7.80 -13.81
N ASN A 84 7.87 7.16 -13.72
CA ASN A 84 8.23 5.90 -14.38
C ASN A 84 9.55 5.35 -13.85
N PHE A 85 10.00 4.19 -14.35
CA PHE A 85 11.25 3.56 -13.95
C PHE A 85 12.49 4.40 -14.31
N ALA A 86 12.49 5.08 -15.45
CA ALA A 86 13.61 5.94 -15.85
C ALA A 86 13.79 7.11 -14.87
N HIS A 87 12.67 7.76 -14.47
CA HIS A 87 12.69 8.79 -13.44
C HIS A 87 13.24 8.24 -12.12
N ARG A 88 12.78 7.07 -11.68
CA ARG A 88 13.30 6.43 -10.45
C ARG A 88 14.80 6.18 -10.52
N THR A 89 15.31 5.69 -11.67
CA THR A 89 16.75 5.44 -11.86
C THR A 89 17.56 6.72 -11.76
N ALA A 90 17.13 7.78 -12.44
CA ALA A 90 17.82 9.08 -12.39
C ALA A 90 17.86 9.66 -10.95
N VAL A 91 16.75 9.55 -10.20
CA VAL A 91 16.73 9.99 -8.80
C VAL A 91 17.68 9.15 -7.94
N HIS A 92 17.76 7.84 -8.16
CA HIS A 92 18.64 6.96 -7.40
C HIS A 92 20.13 7.28 -7.66
N GLU A 93 20.51 7.54 -8.90
CA GLU A 93 21.85 7.93 -9.27
C GLU A 93 22.24 9.29 -8.68
N ALA A 94 21.33 10.27 -8.67
CA ALA A 94 21.59 11.60 -8.11
C ALA A 94 21.76 11.59 -6.57
N LEU A 95 21.21 10.59 -5.87
CA LEU A 95 21.15 10.56 -4.40
C LEU A 95 22.11 9.56 -3.74
N PHE A 96 23.16 9.13 -4.41
CA PHE A 96 24.10 8.11 -3.93
C PHE A 96 24.80 8.42 -2.57
N LEU A 97 24.60 9.61 -1.99
CA LEU A 97 25.32 10.12 -0.82
C LEU A 97 24.42 10.43 0.40
N ILE A 98 23.43 9.62 0.73
CA ILE A 98 22.68 9.85 1.98
C ILE A 98 23.45 9.28 3.18
N PRO A 99 23.82 10.10 4.19
CA PRO A 99 24.75 9.72 5.26
C PRO A 99 24.21 8.71 6.30
N ASN A 100 23.01 8.13 6.11
CA ASN A 100 22.33 7.30 7.11
C ASN A 100 22.57 5.78 7.00
N LEU A 101 23.35 5.31 6.02
CA LEU A 101 23.55 3.87 5.80
C LEU A 101 24.14 3.15 7.02
N ALA A 102 25.00 3.82 7.79
CA ALA A 102 25.60 3.26 9.01
C ALA A 102 24.59 2.95 10.12
N LEU A 103 23.40 3.58 10.10
CA LEU A 103 22.33 3.40 11.10
C LEU A 103 21.33 2.31 10.70
N ILE A 104 21.40 1.83 9.47
CA ILE A 104 20.48 0.85 8.90
C ILE A 104 21.11 -0.53 8.98
N ASP A 105 20.34 -1.51 9.44
CA ASP A 105 20.73 -2.92 9.46
C ASP A 105 20.30 -3.62 8.16
N LYS A 106 19.07 -3.40 7.72
CA LYS A 106 18.49 -4.01 6.51
C LYS A 106 17.54 -3.04 5.80
N GLN A 107 17.48 -3.15 4.47
CA GLN A 107 16.55 -2.41 3.63
C GLN A 107 15.74 -3.37 2.78
N GLU A 108 14.45 -3.08 2.63
CA GLU A 108 13.55 -3.78 1.70
C GLU A 108 12.88 -2.74 0.81
N SER A 109 12.64 -3.10 -0.45
CA SER A 109 11.99 -2.27 -1.44
C SER A 109 11.06 -3.12 -2.29
N GLU A 110 9.84 -2.63 -2.51
CA GLU A 110 8.89 -3.18 -3.47
C GLU A 110 8.43 -2.06 -4.41
N ILE A 111 8.23 -2.38 -5.68
CA ILE A 111 7.59 -1.48 -6.63
C ILE A 111 6.13 -1.88 -6.77
N THR A 112 5.27 -0.91 -6.63
CA THR A 112 3.83 -1.11 -6.68
C THR A 112 3.17 -0.13 -7.64
N TYR A 113 2.00 -0.51 -8.15
CA TYR A 113 1.10 0.38 -8.87
C TYR A 113 -0.18 0.60 -8.06
N LEU A 114 -0.70 1.81 -8.11
CA LEU A 114 -2.03 2.09 -7.58
C LEU A 114 -3.08 1.36 -8.44
N VAL A 115 -4.07 0.74 -7.79
CA VAL A 115 -5.15 0.07 -8.54
C VAL A 115 -5.99 1.09 -9.33
N PRO A 116 -6.52 0.76 -10.51
CA PRO A 116 -7.18 1.72 -11.40
C PRO A 116 -8.41 2.42 -10.81
N TRP A 117 -9.06 1.81 -9.84
CA TRP A 117 -10.27 2.32 -9.18
C TRP A 117 -9.99 3.16 -7.91
N CYS A 118 -8.72 3.35 -7.53
CA CYS A 118 -8.32 4.10 -6.35
C CYS A 118 -7.46 5.32 -6.73
N LYS A 119 -7.61 6.39 -5.96
CA LYS A 119 -6.73 7.56 -5.98
C LYS A 119 -6.16 7.78 -4.59
N ILE A 120 -4.96 8.36 -4.50
CA ILE A 120 -4.38 8.68 -3.20
C ILE A 120 -5.29 9.65 -2.45
N GLY A 121 -5.82 9.17 -1.32
CA GLY A 121 -6.65 9.95 -0.42
C GLY A 121 -5.81 10.85 0.49
N LYS A 122 -6.36 12.01 0.83
CA LYS A 122 -5.77 12.89 1.86
C LYS A 122 -6.58 12.76 3.13
N PRO A 123 -5.94 12.47 4.27
CA PRO A 123 -6.61 12.42 5.56
C PRO A 123 -7.18 13.79 5.96
N PRO A 124 -8.26 13.82 6.75
CA PRO A 124 -8.89 15.07 7.15
C PRO A 124 -8.14 15.81 8.27
N LYS A 125 -7.33 15.09 9.04
CA LYS A 125 -6.58 15.58 10.21
C LYS A 125 -5.42 14.64 10.53
N GLU A 126 -4.64 14.96 11.55
CA GLU A 126 -3.63 14.04 12.10
C GLU A 126 -4.26 12.76 12.64
N GLY A 127 -3.53 11.66 12.55
CA GLY A 127 -4.01 10.36 12.99
C GLY A 127 -2.96 9.27 12.87
N VAL A 128 -3.41 8.03 12.91
CA VAL A 128 -2.57 6.84 12.73
C VAL A 128 -2.91 6.14 11.43
N TYR A 129 -1.95 5.38 10.92
CA TYR A 129 -2.15 4.65 9.67
C TYR A 129 -2.09 3.15 9.90
N GLU A 130 -2.72 2.41 9.02
CA GLU A 130 -2.60 0.97 8.95
C GLU A 130 -2.21 0.57 7.54
N LEU A 131 -1.15 -0.22 7.42
CA LEU A 131 -0.82 -0.94 6.20
C LEU A 131 -1.30 -2.37 6.33
N ALA A 132 -2.40 -2.70 5.65
CA ALA A 132 -2.90 -4.06 5.53
C ALA A 132 -2.33 -4.70 4.26
N THR A 133 -1.59 -5.79 4.42
CA THR A 133 -0.92 -6.52 3.33
C THR A 133 -1.58 -7.88 3.16
N PHE A 134 -1.99 -8.17 1.93
CA PHE A 134 -2.65 -9.42 1.53
C PHE A 134 -1.75 -10.14 0.53
N GLN A 135 -1.19 -11.28 0.92
CA GLN A 135 -0.50 -12.18 0.00
C GLN A 135 -1.50 -13.18 -0.52
N MET A 136 -1.67 -13.22 -1.83
CA MET A 136 -2.61 -14.10 -2.50
C MET A 136 -1.88 -15.19 -3.28
N LYS A 137 -2.56 -16.28 -3.52
CA LYS A 137 -2.13 -17.33 -4.44
C LYS A 137 -1.99 -16.77 -5.87
N PRO A 138 -1.22 -17.41 -6.75
CA PRO A 138 -1.13 -17.02 -8.15
C PRO A 138 -2.51 -16.87 -8.80
N GLY A 139 -2.77 -15.71 -9.43
CA GLY A 139 -4.07 -15.37 -10.00
C GLY A 139 -5.12 -14.85 -9.00
N GLY A 140 -4.85 -14.93 -7.70
CA GLY A 140 -5.76 -14.46 -6.65
C GLY A 140 -6.27 -13.04 -6.85
N PRO A 141 -5.42 -12.05 -7.15
CA PRO A 141 -5.86 -10.68 -7.39
C PRO A 141 -6.87 -10.55 -8.54
N ALA A 142 -6.72 -11.37 -9.58
CA ALA A 142 -7.64 -11.38 -10.72
C ALA A 142 -9.01 -12.00 -10.38
N LEU A 143 -9.00 -13.07 -9.61
CA LEU A 143 -10.20 -13.86 -9.30
C LEU A 143 -11.01 -13.27 -8.14
N TRP A 144 -10.32 -12.75 -7.11
CA TRP A 144 -10.95 -12.22 -5.91
C TRP A 144 -11.08 -10.68 -5.91
N GLY A 145 -10.54 -9.98 -6.91
CA GLY A 145 -10.43 -8.53 -6.94
C GLY A 145 -11.75 -7.77 -6.79
N ASP A 146 -12.84 -8.27 -7.38
CA ASP A 146 -14.14 -7.61 -7.26
C ASP A 146 -14.75 -7.77 -5.86
N ALA A 147 -14.63 -8.95 -5.24
CA ALA A 147 -15.05 -9.17 -3.86
C ALA A 147 -14.22 -8.31 -2.89
N PHE A 148 -12.91 -8.24 -3.10
CA PHE A 148 -12.00 -7.41 -2.33
C PHE A 148 -12.36 -5.92 -2.42
N LYS A 149 -12.62 -5.40 -3.62
CA LYS A 149 -13.06 -4.02 -3.83
C LYS A 149 -14.37 -3.72 -3.09
N ARG A 150 -15.34 -4.63 -3.13
CA ARG A 150 -16.60 -4.48 -2.38
C ARG A 150 -16.35 -4.43 -0.86
N ALA A 151 -15.46 -5.28 -0.34
CA ALA A 151 -15.09 -5.25 1.08
C ALA A 151 -14.37 -3.95 1.47
N VAL A 152 -13.43 -3.47 0.67
CA VAL A 152 -12.76 -2.18 0.91
C VAL A 152 -13.78 -1.04 0.95
N ASN A 153 -14.71 -1.00 0.00
CA ASN A 153 -15.76 0.02 -0.01
C ASN A 153 -16.70 -0.11 1.20
N ALA A 154 -17.03 -1.32 1.64
CA ALA A 154 -17.83 -1.52 2.85
C ALA A 154 -17.15 -0.93 4.09
N HIS A 155 -15.85 -1.12 4.24
CA HIS A 155 -15.09 -0.48 5.33
C HIS A 155 -15.09 1.06 5.24
N VAL A 156 -15.01 1.63 4.02
CA VAL A 156 -15.12 3.08 3.80
C VAL A 156 -16.51 3.59 4.17
N ASP A 157 -17.57 2.89 3.75
CA ASP A 157 -18.97 3.27 3.99
C ASP A 157 -19.31 3.30 5.49
N LEU A 158 -18.71 2.43 6.29
CA LEU A 158 -18.84 2.42 7.76
C LEU A 158 -18.18 3.62 8.45
N GLY A 159 -17.32 4.36 7.75
CA GLY A 159 -16.83 5.68 8.14
C GLY A 159 -15.78 5.72 9.24
N TYR A 160 -15.36 4.60 9.81
CA TYR A 160 -14.36 4.55 10.89
C TYR A 160 -12.91 4.68 10.38
N SER A 161 -12.67 4.33 9.12
CA SER A 161 -11.38 4.42 8.45
C SER A 161 -11.52 5.21 7.15
N LYS A 162 -10.45 5.90 6.74
CA LYS A 162 -10.36 6.55 5.43
C LYS A 162 -9.37 5.80 4.55
N LEU A 163 -9.78 5.47 3.35
CA LEU A 163 -8.90 4.84 2.37
C LEU A 163 -7.88 5.88 1.87
N VAL A 164 -6.60 5.58 2.04
CA VAL A 164 -5.49 6.38 1.49
C VAL A 164 -5.04 5.84 0.14
N GLY A 165 -4.91 4.52 0.01
CA GLY A 165 -4.53 3.92 -1.26
C GLY A 165 -4.63 2.40 -1.26
N VAL A 166 -4.81 1.82 -2.45
CA VAL A 166 -4.72 0.38 -2.69
C VAL A 166 -3.69 0.15 -3.78
N PHE A 167 -2.73 -0.70 -3.49
CA PHE A 167 -1.57 -0.92 -4.36
C PHE A 167 -1.38 -2.41 -4.62
N HIS A 168 -0.95 -2.77 -5.82
CA HIS A 168 -0.52 -4.12 -6.14
C HIS A 168 0.97 -4.16 -6.48
N THR A 169 1.65 -5.23 -6.09
CA THR A 169 3.09 -5.38 -6.29
C THR A 169 3.42 -5.75 -7.73
N GLU A 170 4.34 -5.00 -8.34
CA GLU A 170 4.93 -5.28 -9.66
C GLU A 170 6.30 -5.94 -9.52
N TYR A 171 7.17 -5.41 -8.63
CA TYR A 171 8.45 -6.01 -8.26
C TYR A 171 8.53 -6.19 -6.76
N GLY A 172 8.70 -7.43 -6.32
CA GLY A 172 8.67 -7.89 -4.95
C GLY A 172 7.92 -9.22 -4.87
N ALA A 173 7.12 -9.44 -3.84
CA ALA A 173 6.25 -10.61 -3.77
C ALA A 173 5.01 -10.42 -4.65
N LEU A 174 4.99 -11.09 -5.80
CA LEU A 174 3.87 -11.02 -6.74
C LEU A 174 2.57 -11.53 -6.11
N ASN A 175 1.44 -11.11 -6.67
CA ASN A 175 0.09 -11.37 -6.13
C ASN A 175 -0.14 -10.78 -4.73
N ARG A 176 0.67 -9.80 -4.35
CA ARG A 176 0.51 -9.05 -3.10
C ARG A 176 -0.25 -7.75 -3.36
N VAL A 177 -1.20 -7.47 -2.47
CA VAL A 177 -1.97 -6.23 -2.46
C VAL A 177 -1.80 -5.56 -1.10
N HIS A 178 -1.57 -4.25 -1.12
CA HIS A 178 -1.47 -3.42 0.06
C HIS A 178 -2.62 -2.43 0.10
N VAL A 179 -3.23 -2.27 1.27
CA VAL A 179 -4.21 -1.20 1.53
C VAL A 179 -3.66 -0.31 2.63
N LEU A 180 -3.50 0.95 2.31
CA LEU A 180 -3.11 1.97 3.27
C LEU A 180 -4.37 2.69 3.75
N TRP A 181 -4.63 2.60 5.06
CA TRP A 181 -5.75 3.23 5.75
C TRP A 181 -5.26 4.35 6.66
N TRP A 182 -6.09 5.37 6.81
CA TRP A 182 -5.97 6.34 7.89
C TRP A 182 -7.08 6.10 8.93
N ASN A 183 -6.74 6.25 10.20
CA ASN A 183 -7.65 6.14 11.33
C ASN A 183 -7.39 7.30 12.31
N GLU A 184 -8.40 7.74 13.01
CA GLU A 184 -8.26 8.78 14.03
C GLU A 184 -7.35 8.33 15.18
N SER A 185 -7.50 7.07 15.62
CA SER A 185 -6.67 6.42 16.62
C SER A 185 -6.66 4.90 16.42
N ALA A 186 -5.75 4.20 17.11
CA ALA A 186 -5.74 2.75 17.14
C ALA A 186 -7.03 2.15 17.75
N ASP A 187 -7.57 2.82 18.79
CA ASP A 187 -8.80 2.39 19.45
C ASP A 187 -10.02 2.53 18.57
N SER A 188 -10.18 3.68 17.89
CA SER A 188 -11.28 3.89 16.94
C SER A 188 -11.22 2.90 15.78
N ARG A 189 -10.01 2.58 15.30
CA ARG A 189 -9.80 1.53 14.30
C ARG A 189 -10.23 0.16 14.81
N ALA A 190 -9.85 -0.21 16.04
CA ALA A 190 -10.19 -1.50 16.62
C ALA A 190 -11.72 -1.66 16.75
N ALA A 191 -12.39 -0.66 17.32
CA ALA A 191 -13.84 -0.65 17.47
C ALA A 191 -14.56 -0.74 16.12
N GLY A 192 -14.14 0.08 15.13
CA GLY A 192 -14.75 0.09 13.80
C GLY A 192 -14.54 -1.23 13.04
N ARG A 193 -13.39 -1.87 13.19
CA ARG A 193 -13.13 -3.17 12.58
C ARG A 193 -14.04 -4.26 13.15
N HIS A 194 -14.32 -4.25 14.46
CA HIS A 194 -15.28 -5.19 15.06
C HIS A 194 -16.66 -5.03 14.43
N LEU A 195 -17.14 -3.80 14.33
CA LEU A 195 -18.44 -3.51 13.69
C LEU A 195 -18.47 -3.92 12.21
N SER A 196 -17.37 -3.75 11.48
CA SER A 196 -17.31 -4.10 10.06
C SER A 196 -17.50 -5.58 9.80
N HIS A 197 -17.21 -6.45 10.76
CA HIS A 197 -17.43 -7.89 10.62
C HIS A 197 -18.91 -8.28 10.71
N GLU A 198 -19.81 -7.35 11.04
CA GLU A 198 -21.26 -7.52 10.96
C GLU A 198 -21.84 -7.16 9.58
N ASP A 199 -21.06 -6.44 8.73
CA ASP A 199 -21.48 -6.08 7.37
C ASP A 199 -21.46 -7.32 6.45
N PRO A 200 -22.59 -7.68 5.82
CA PRO A 200 -22.67 -8.86 4.95
C PRO A 200 -21.67 -8.86 3.79
N ARG A 201 -21.28 -7.68 3.27
CA ARG A 201 -20.30 -7.54 2.19
C ARG A 201 -18.91 -7.95 2.65
N VAL A 202 -18.55 -7.54 3.88
CA VAL A 202 -17.28 -7.91 4.50
C VAL A 202 -17.26 -9.40 4.80
N VAL A 203 -18.32 -9.93 5.41
CA VAL A 203 -18.44 -11.36 5.72
C VAL A 203 -18.34 -12.23 4.46
N ALA A 204 -19.03 -11.84 3.37
CA ALA A 204 -18.96 -12.56 2.10
C ALA A 204 -17.55 -12.58 1.52
N ALA A 205 -16.85 -11.42 1.50
CA ALA A 205 -15.49 -11.34 0.99
C ALA A 205 -14.50 -12.15 1.86
N VAL A 206 -14.67 -12.14 3.19
CA VAL A 206 -13.84 -12.96 4.09
C VAL A 206 -14.05 -14.46 3.84
N ARG A 207 -15.31 -14.92 3.68
CA ARG A 207 -15.59 -16.32 3.35
C ARG A 207 -14.99 -16.75 2.02
N GLU A 208 -15.06 -15.88 1.01
CA GLU A 208 -14.50 -16.15 -0.31
C GLU A 208 -12.96 -16.15 -0.28
N SER A 209 -12.35 -15.35 0.60
CA SER A 209 -10.89 -15.16 0.68
C SER A 209 -10.11 -16.46 0.95
N VAL A 210 -10.72 -17.43 1.63
CA VAL A 210 -10.05 -18.73 1.94
C VAL A 210 -9.57 -19.47 0.70
N ASN A 211 -10.13 -19.20 -0.45
CA ASN A 211 -9.73 -19.82 -1.72
C ASN A 211 -8.50 -19.17 -2.33
N TYR A 212 -8.24 -17.88 -2.04
CA TYR A 212 -7.27 -17.04 -2.74
C TYR A 212 -6.20 -16.45 -1.85
N LEU A 213 -6.47 -16.24 -0.56
CA LEU A 213 -5.55 -15.61 0.39
C LEU A 213 -4.64 -16.67 1.03
N GLU A 214 -3.34 -16.40 1.03
CA GLU A 214 -2.34 -17.22 1.74
C GLU A 214 -2.05 -16.62 3.12
N THR A 215 -1.74 -15.33 3.16
CA THR A 215 -1.43 -14.63 4.41
C THR A 215 -1.98 -13.21 4.39
N GLN A 216 -2.27 -12.70 5.59
CA GLN A 216 -2.61 -11.31 5.82
C GLN A 216 -1.79 -10.78 6.98
N GLN A 217 -1.24 -9.59 6.82
CA GLN A 217 -0.51 -8.87 7.87
C GLN A 217 -0.99 -7.43 7.95
N ASN A 218 -1.13 -6.92 9.16
CA ASN A 218 -1.46 -5.53 9.39
C ASN A 218 -0.33 -4.89 10.22
N MET A 219 0.06 -3.67 9.87
CA MET A 219 1.03 -2.87 10.60
C MET A 219 0.39 -1.55 11.02
N LEU A 220 0.57 -1.18 12.29
CA LEU A 220 0.25 0.17 12.78
C LEU A 220 1.42 1.10 12.50
N LEU A 221 1.14 2.21 11.84
CA LEU A 221 2.10 3.17 11.36
C LEU A 221 1.83 4.53 12.02
N ILE A 222 2.87 5.12 12.61
CA ILE A 222 2.81 6.45 13.23
C ILE A 222 3.54 7.44 12.31
N PRO A 223 2.88 8.50 11.82
CA PRO A 223 3.52 9.46 10.93
C PRO A 223 4.64 10.22 11.63
N THR A 224 5.77 10.38 10.95
CA THR A 224 6.87 11.21 11.44
C THR A 224 6.55 12.71 11.29
N SER A 225 7.29 13.55 12.02
CA SER A 225 7.07 15.02 12.00
C SER A 225 7.26 15.66 10.61
N PHE A 226 7.98 15.01 9.71
CA PHE A 226 8.24 15.45 8.34
C PHE A 226 7.43 14.70 7.27
N SER A 227 6.57 13.75 7.68
CA SER A 227 5.69 13.04 6.73
C SER A 227 4.66 13.99 6.11
N PRO A 228 4.42 13.96 4.79
CA PRO A 228 3.34 14.72 4.16
C PRO A 228 1.95 14.26 4.60
N LEU A 229 1.77 12.97 4.82
CA LEU A 229 0.57 12.39 5.41
C LEU A 229 0.74 12.33 6.93
N LYS A 230 -0.15 13.06 7.66
CA LYS A 230 -0.13 13.22 9.12
C LYS A 230 -1.22 12.40 9.80
#